data_57a40bd6fc36968e0cd685ad3cfdd52d
#
_entry.id   57a40bd6fc36968e0cd685ad3cfdd52d
#
_cell.length_a   1.000
_cell.length_b   1.000
_cell.length_c   1.000
_cell.angle_alpha   90.00
_cell.angle_beta   90.00
_cell.angle_gamma   90.00
#
_symmetry.space_group_name_H-M   'P 1'
#
loop_
_entity.id
_entity.type
_entity.pdbx_description
1 polymer ?
#
loop_
_entity_poly.entity_id
_entity_poly.type
_entity_poly.pdbx_seq_one_letter_code
_entity_poly.pdbx_strand_id
1 'polypeptide(L)'
;MKKNQAQKFIVLFLFFLFAYSWRVEAQTGKEKQITMEFKNEGLPSIFKRFEKVSGYKVLFIYDEISSYTSTGKVEKATVDEALKVIIGKNPLKYHIDGQFNITKEDSKKFFSQVKGKVFSEEDGLPVIGATIIVEDANNIRAITDNNGNFQLSNVSKDSRVRISYVGLETQFLNPSSYMSVVMKSDTKALDEVVVTGMFNRKKEGFTGSAVTIKGEELKKYSTNNVAKAIAAVAPGLRIMDNINMGSNPNNLPDMRMRGGANMDLNAQATVDLNSASNDVLAVQGEYETYANQPLLIMDGFEISIQTLADMDPDRVASIVVLKDAAATAIYGSRAANGVIVIESKTPKPGRIWVTYGGELRIEAPDMTGYNLMNAREKIDAELQSGLYTYGGETVEKWQLYQSKLREVLAGVNTYWLDKPLQTAFQQRHTVTLEGGDEALRYRMYVGYNSSPGVMKDSKRDVLTGSLDFQYRLKKVLLKNSITLDNSVANESPWGSFSEYTRLNPYLRPYGENGEIQKRLDNFEGVGGESSYLNPMYN
;
A
#
# COMPACT_ATOMS: atom_id res chain seq x y z
N MET A 1 -23.89 -21.57 13.65
CA MET A 1 -24.19 -21.88 12.24
C MET A 1 -23.64 -20.81 11.23
N LYS A 2 -22.70 -19.92 11.60
CA LYS A 2 -22.18 -18.86 10.70
C LYS A 2 -20.75 -19.09 10.15
N LYS A 3 -20.08 -20.17 10.52
CA LYS A 3 -18.67 -20.45 10.13
C LYS A 3 -18.49 -21.12 8.75
N ASN A 4 -19.58 -21.59 8.13
CA ASN A 4 -19.50 -22.38 6.89
C ASN A 4 -19.75 -21.62 5.58
N GLN A 5 -20.10 -20.33 5.62
CA GLN A 5 -20.34 -19.58 4.39
C GLN A 5 -19.08 -18.91 3.81
N ALA A 6 -18.14 -18.49 4.65
CA ALA A 6 -16.90 -17.88 4.19
C ALA A 6 -15.98 -18.89 3.44
N GLN A 7 -15.94 -20.14 3.88
CA GLN A 7 -15.17 -21.19 3.21
C GLN A 7 -15.72 -21.57 1.83
N LYS A 8 -17.02 -21.47 1.61
CA LYS A 8 -17.63 -21.77 0.29
C LYS A 8 -17.33 -20.68 -0.76
N PHE A 9 -17.15 -19.43 -0.33
CA PHE A 9 -16.81 -18.33 -1.25
C PHE A 9 -15.37 -18.41 -1.74
N ILE A 10 -14.43 -18.82 -0.91
CA ILE A 10 -13.01 -18.97 -1.26
C ILE A 10 -12.81 -20.12 -2.26
N VAL A 11 -13.53 -21.22 -2.08
CA VAL A 11 -13.45 -22.37 -3.01
C VAL A 11 -14.07 -22.06 -4.37
N LEU A 12 -15.14 -21.26 -4.42
CA LEU A 12 -15.77 -20.88 -5.68
C LEU A 12 -14.90 -19.90 -6.50
N PHE A 13 -14.14 -19.05 -5.83
CA PHE A 13 -13.22 -18.09 -6.49
C PHE A 13 -11.99 -18.77 -7.09
N LEU A 14 -11.48 -19.81 -6.45
CA LEU A 14 -10.36 -20.61 -6.96
C LEU A 14 -10.77 -21.50 -8.17
N PHE A 15 -12.04 -21.89 -8.29
CA PHE A 15 -12.52 -22.71 -9.39
C PHE A 15 -12.70 -21.90 -10.71
N PHE A 16 -12.92 -20.58 -10.63
CA PHE A 16 -13.05 -19.72 -11.82
C PHE A 16 -11.70 -19.39 -12.47
N LEU A 17 -10.58 -19.54 -11.78
CA LEU A 17 -9.23 -19.31 -12.30
C LEU A 17 -8.67 -20.49 -13.12
N PHE A 18 -9.31 -21.67 -13.06
CA PHE A 18 -8.76 -22.89 -13.70
C PHE A 18 -9.44 -23.28 -15.02
N ALA A 19 -10.43 -22.53 -15.51
CA ALA A 19 -11.28 -22.97 -16.63
C ALA A 19 -10.93 -22.38 -18.00
N TYR A 20 -9.82 -21.64 -18.18
CA TYR A 20 -9.45 -21.06 -19.48
C TYR A 20 -8.01 -21.35 -19.90
N SER A 21 -7.70 -22.62 -20.13
CA SER A 21 -6.56 -23.01 -20.96
C SER A 21 -7.08 -23.54 -22.30
N TRP A 22 -7.32 -22.65 -23.23
CA TRP A 22 -7.54 -23.04 -24.60
C TRP A 22 -6.18 -23.28 -25.27
N ARG A 23 -5.97 -24.53 -25.65
CA ARG A 23 -4.91 -24.92 -26.58
C ARG A 23 -5.28 -24.37 -27.96
N VAL A 24 -4.43 -23.51 -28.49
CA VAL A 24 -4.40 -23.23 -29.92
C VAL A 24 -3.53 -24.31 -30.55
N GLU A 25 -4.15 -25.25 -31.19
CA GLU A 25 -3.44 -26.17 -32.10
C GLU A 25 -3.06 -25.41 -33.37
N ALA A 26 -1.75 -25.31 -33.59
CA ALA A 26 -1.24 -24.86 -34.89
C ALA A 26 -1.59 -25.90 -35.97
N GLN A 27 -2.39 -25.49 -36.92
CA GLN A 27 -2.63 -26.29 -38.13
C GLN A 27 -1.32 -26.39 -38.91
N THR A 28 -0.75 -27.57 -38.97
CA THR A 28 0.29 -27.94 -39.95
C THR A 28 -0.32 -28.00 -41.33
N GLY A 29 -0.17 -26.92 -42.10
CA GLY A 29 -0.54 -26.89 -43.50
C GLY A 29 0.31 -27.87 -44.30
N LYS A 30 -0.32 -28.65 -45.18
CA LYS A 30 0.37 -29.49 -46.17
C LYS A 30 1.41 -28.65 -46.92
N GLU A 31 2.68 -29.05 -46.90
CA GLU A 31 3.74 -28.41 -47.68
C GLU A 31 3.35 -28.42 -49.18
N LYS A 32 3.21 -27.22 -49.73
CA LYS A 32 2.85 -27.01 -51.11
C LYS A 32 4.08 -27.30 -51.97
N GLN A 33 4.00 -28.31 -52.83
CA GLN A 33 5.08 -28.66 -53.75
C GLN A 33 5.12 -27.69 -54.95
N ILE A 34 6.29 -27.15 -55.23
CA ILE A 34 6.54 -26.15 -56.25
C ILE A 34 7.23 -26.80 -57.46
N THR A 35 6.71 -26.51 -58.64
CA THR A 35 7.33 -26.91 -59.91
C THR A 35 7.40 -25.67 -60.79
N MET A 36 8.62 -25.27 -61.18
CA MET A 36 8.85 -24.14 -62.08
C MET A 36 10.19 -24.26 -62.78
N GLU A 37 10.28 -23.73 -63.99
CA GLU A 37 11.50 -23.68 -64.80
C GLU A 37 11.78 -22.22 -65.20
N PHE A 38 13.04 -21.84 -65.19
CA PHE A 38 13.53 -20.51 -65.55
C PHE A 38 14.89 -20.62 -66.22
N LYS A 39 15.10 -19.86 -67.30
CA LYS A 39 16.34 -19.89 -68.07
C LYS A 39 16.79 -18.49 -68.36
N ASN A 40 17.90 -18.08 -67.74
CA ASN A 40 18.49 -16.73 -67.84
C ASN A 40 17.44 -15.62 -67.63
N GLU A 41 16.56 -15.80 -66.64
CA GLU A 41 15.46 -14.89 -66.34
C GLU A 41 15.85 -14.02 -65.13
N GLY A 42 15.43 -12.73 -65.13
CA GLY A 42 15.70 -11.81 -64.03
C GLY A 42 14.98 -12.22 -62.75
N LEU A 43 15.68 -12.16 -61.61
CA LEU A 43 15.15 -12.57 -60.33
C LEU A 43 13.82 -11.91 -59.96
N PRO A 44 13.57 -10.61 -60.22
CA PRO A 44 12.28 -9.99 -59.93
C PRO A 44 11.10 -10.68 -60.64
N SER A 45 11.30 -11.14 -61.87
CA SER A 45 10.28 -11.86 -62.63
C SER A 45 10.05 -13.25 -62.06
N ILE A 46 11.13 -13.95 -61.71
CA ILE A 46 11.07 -15.30 -61.13
C ILE A 46 10.33 -15.25 -59.78
N PHE A 47 10.63 -14.26 -58.91
CA PHE A 47 9.95 -14.11 -57.64
C PHE A 47 8.45 -13.81 -57.78
N LYS A 48 8.04 -12.97 -58.73
CA LYS A 48 6.60 -12.75 -59.03
C LYS A 48 5.88 -14.01 -59.46
N ARG A 49 6.55 -14.88 -60.24
CA ARG A 49 5.98 -16.18 -60.60
C ARG A 49 5.95 -17.15 -59.45
N PHE A 50 7.02 -17.15 -58.65
CA PHE A 50 7.11 -17.94 -57.43
C PHE A 50 5.99 -17.59 -56.44
N GLU A 51 5.67 -16.30 -56.24
CA GLU A 51 4.54 -15.86 -55.40
C GLU A 51 3.22 -16.44 -55.87
N LYS A 52 2.96 -16.47 -57.20
CA LYS A 52 1.73 -17.01 -57.79
C LYS A 52 1.61 -18.51 -57.59
N VAL A 53 2.71 -19.25 -57.66
CA VAL A 53 2.74 -20.71 -57.55
C VAL A 53 2.75 -21.15 -56.08
N SER A 54 3.55 -20.51 -55.26
CA SER A 54 3.69 -20.86 -53.84
C SER A 54 2.55 -20.32 -52.95
N GLY A 55 2.03 -19.14 -53.30
CA GLY A 55 1.07 -18.42 -52.49
C GLY A 55 1.71 -17.59 -51.34
N TYR A 56 3.03 -17.60 -51.21
CA TYR A 56 3.77 -16.81 -50.26
C TYR A 56 4.24 -15.50 -50.90
N LYS A 57 4.27 -14.40 -50.14
CA LYS A 57 4.83 -13.13 -50.58
C LYS A 57 6.35 -13.10 -50.44
N VAL A 58 7.04 -12.55 -51.43
CA VAL A 58 8.48 -12.35 -51.46
C VAL A 58 8.75 -10.85 -51.46
N LEU A 59 9.33 -10.37 -50.41
CA LEU A 59 9.74 -8.94 -50.26
C LEU A 59 11.19 -8.79 -50.67
N PHE A 60 11.47 -7.86 -51.57
CA PHE A 60 12.82 -7.51 -52.00
C PHE A 60 12.90 -6.05 -52.42
N ILE A 61 14.10 -5.47 -52.36
CA ILE A 61 14.40 -4.14 -52.87
C ILE A 61 14.75 -4.32 -54.35
N TYR A 62 13.94 -3.74 -55.24
CA TYR A 62 14.05 -3.96 -56.69
C TYR A 62 15.46 -3.59 -57.21
N ASP A 63 16.05 -2.47 -56.77
CA ASP A 63 17.34 -2.01 -57.22
C ASP A 63 18.51 -2.93 -56.80
N GLU A 64 18.34 -3.70 -55.72
CA GLU A 64 19.35 -4.64 -55.24
C GLU A 64 19.39 -5.94 -56.00
N ILE A 65 18.26 -6.38 -56.57
CA ILE A 65 18.16 -7.71 -57.21
C ILE A 65 17.88 -7.64 -58.73
N SER A 66 17.60 -6.48 -59.28
CA SER A 66 17.26 -6.28 -60.71
C SER A 66 18.36 -6.69 -61.67
N SER A 67 19.62 -6.63 -61.24
CA SER A 67 20.80 -7.01 -62.06
C SER A 67 21.11 -8.51 -62.06
N TYR A 68 20.45 -9.30 -61.20
CA TYR A 68 20.72 -10.72 -61.09
C TYR A 68 19.75 -11.55 -61.90
N THR A 69 20.28 -12.58 -62.56
CA THR A 69 19.51 -13.58 -63.32
C THR A 69 19.72 -14.97 -62.74
N SER A 70 18.79 -15.87 -63.00
CA SER A 70 18.94 -17.25 -62.59
C SER A 70 18.50 -18.21 -63.71
N THR A 71 19.09 -19.40 -63.70
CA THR A 71 18.72 -20.51 -64.56
C THR A 71 18.61 -21.77 -63.72
N GLY A 72 17.48 -22.42 -63.79
CA GLY A 72 17.25 -23.64 -63.00
C GLY A 72 15.88 -24.27 -63.28
N LYS A 73 15.70 -25.46 -62.77
CA LYS A 73 14.46 -26.20 -62.80
C LYS A 73 14.17 -26.73 -61.41
N VAL A 74 12.96 -26.48 -60.91
CA VAL A 74 12.45 -26.95 -59.64
C VAL A 74 11.30 -27.91 -59.93
N GLU A 75 11.36 -29.16 -59.48
CA GLU A 75 10.32 -30.16 -59.66
C GLU A 75 9.89 -30.71 -58.29
N LYS A 76 8.61 -30.52 -57.94
CA LYS A 76 8.00 -31.00 -56.68
C LYS A 76 8.83 -30.71 -55.41
N ALA A 77 9.47 -29.56 -55.37
CA ALA A 77 10.30 -29.15 -54.25
C ALA A 77 9.52 -28.38 -53.19
N THR A 78 10.02 -28.37 -51.99
CA THR A 78 9.53 -27.51 -50.91
C THR A 78 9.79 -26.02 -51.21
N VAL A 79 9.11 -25.15 -50.54
CA VAL A 79 9.28 -23.68 -50.70
C VAL A 79 10.72 -23.25 -50.45
N ASP A 80 11.37 -23.81 -49.45
CA ASP A 80 12.75 -23.52 -49.07
C ASP A 80 13.76 -24.01 -50.15
N GLU A 81 13.56 -25.23 -50.66
CA GLU A 81 14.39 -25.78 -51.73
C GLU A 81 14.24 -25.01 -53.03
N ALA A 82 12.99 -24.60 -53.36
CA ALA A 82 12.73 -23.80 -54.55
C ALA A 82 13.44 -22.44 -54.50
N LEU A 83 13.42 -21.75 -53.35
CA LEU A 83 14.12 -20.48 -53.14
C LEU A 83 15.65 -20.63 -53.24
N LYS A 84 16.21 -21.70 -52.71
CA LYS A 84 17.66 -22.01 -52.85
C LYS A 84 18.06 -22.15 -54.32
N VAL A 85 17.25 -22.82 -55.11
CA VAL A 85 17.51 -22.98 -56.55
C VAL A 85 17.33 -21.66 -57.31
N ILE A 86 16.30 -20.86 -56.97
CA ILE A 86 16.04 -19.55 -57.57
C ILE A 86 17.19 -18.57 -57.28
N ILE A 87 17.65 -18.50 -56.07
CA ILE A 87 18.76 -17.62 -55.68
C ILE A 87 20.07 -18.10 -56.27
N GLY A 88 20.28 -19.41 -56.32
CA GLY A 88 21.43 -20.03 -56.96
C GLY A 88 22.75 -19.54 -56.39
N LYS A 89 23.67 -19.06 -57.28
CA LYS A 89 24.99 -18.52 -56.89
C LYS A 89 24.99 -17.00 -56.67
N ASN A 90 23.84 -16.35 -56.76
CA ASN A 90 23.77 -14.90 -56.52
C ASN A 90 24.06 -14.57 -55.05
N PRO A 91 24.74 -13.46 -54.74
CA PRO A 91 25.08 -13.06 -53.35
C PRO A 91 23.85 -12.49 -52.64
N LEU A 92 22.84 -13.34 -52.44
CA LEU A 92 21.56 -13.01 -51.83
C LEU A 92 21.25 -14.03 -50.74
N LYS A 93 20.65 -13.55 -49.67
CA LYS A 93 20.10 -14.37 -48.58
C LYS A 93 18.61 -14.13 -48.44
N TYR A 94 17.87 -15.13 -47.98
CA TYR A 94 16.47 -15.00 -47.65
C TYR A 94 16.24 -15.36 -46.18
N HIS A 95 15.27 -14.68 -45.58
CA HIS A 95 14.79 -14.98 -44.24
C HIS A 95 13.29 -15.24 -44.27
N ILE A 96 12.84 -16.21 -43.46
CA ILE A 96 11.44 -16.61 -43.39
C ILE A 96 10.84 -16.09 -42.10
N ASP A 97 9.94 -15.11 -42.18
CA ASP A 97 9.19 -14.57 -41.04
C ASP A 97 7.75 -14.25 -41.50
N GLY A 98 6.98 -15.34 -41.77
CA GLY A 98 5.65 -15.20 -42.36
C GLY A 98 5.64 -14.71 -43.82
N GLN A 99 6.74 -14.13 -44.29
CA GLN A 99 7.03 -13.67 -45.66
C GLN A 99 8.50 -13.96 -45.96
N PHE A 100 8.86 -14.04 -47.24
CA PHE A 100 10.25 -14.22 -47.66
C PHE A 100 10.90 -12.87 -47.90
N ASN A 101 11.86 -12.49 -47.06
CA ASN A 101 12.66 -11.28 -47.22
C ASN A 101 13.99 -11.62 -47.86
N ILE A 102 14.27 -11.06 -49.07
CA ILE A 102 15.51 -11.26 -49.81
C ILE A 102 16.36 -10.03 -49.71
N THR A 103 17.60 -10.20 -49.26
CA THR A 103 18.57 -9.13 -49.07
C THR A 103 19.92 -9.48 -49.67
N LYS A 104 20.70 -8.46 -50.07
CA LYS A 104 22.06 -8.62 -50.57
C LYS A 104 23.01 -9.09 -49.48
N GLU A 105 23.88 -10.03 -49.78
CA GLU A 105 24.87 -10.57 -48.83
C GLU A 105 26.08 -9.65 -48.68
N ASP A 106 25.96 -8.60 -47.83
CA ASP A 106 27.10 -7.79 -47.41
C ASP A 106 27.71 -8.41 -46.15
N SER A 107 28.54 -9.41 -46.30
CA SER A 107 29.05 -10.28 -45.24
C SER A 107 29.96 -9.63 -44.20
N LYS A 108 30.29 -8.32 -44.33
CA LYS A 108 31.17 -7.62 -43.39
C LYS A 108 30.48 -6.58 -42.48
N LYS A 109 29.22 -6.24 -42.73
CA LYS A 109 28.51 -5.15 -42.00
C LYS A 109 27.46 -5.63 -41.02
N PHE A 110 27.19 -6.92 -40.90
CA PHE A 110 26.14 -7.46 -40.06
C PHE A 110 26.67 -8.42 -38.99
N PHE A 111 26.05 -8.41 -37.81
CA PHE A 111 26.14 -9.52 -36.87
C PHE A 111 25.13 -10.58 -37.30
N SER A 112 25.58 -11.81 -37.55
CA SER A 112 24.68 -12.94 -37.88
C SER A 112 23.72 -13.20 -36.70
N GLN A 113 24.17 -12.98 -35.49
CA GLN A 113 23.41 -13.15 -34.27
C GLN A 113 23.92 -12.18 -33.19
N VAL A 114 23.00 -11.45 -32.56
CA VAL A 114 23.23 -10.64 -31.37
C VAL A 114 22.46 -11.30 -30.23
N LYS A 115 23.17 -11.69 -29.19
CA LYS A 115 22.58 -12.22 -27.96
C LYS A 115 22.75 -11.21 -26.85
N GLY A 116 21.85 -11.23 -25.86
CA GLY A 116 22.05 -10.38 -24.70
C GLY A 116 21.15 -10.75 -23.56
N LYS A 117 21.37 -10.08 -22.46
CA LYS A 117 20.58 -10.21 -21.24
C LYS A 117 20.29 -8.84 -20.67
N VAL A 118 19.05 -8.65 -20.21
CA VAL A 118 18.58 -7.40 -19.65
C VAL A 118 18.31 -7.59 -18.16
N PHE A 119 18.84 -6.68 -17.33
CA PHE A 119 18.67 -6.66 -15.88
C PHE A 119 18.06 -5.32 -15.45
N SER A 120 17.39 -5.33 -14.33
CA SER A 120 16.99 -4.11 -13.61
C SER A 120 18.11 -3.66 -12.66
N GLU A 121 18.41 -2.36 -12.60
CA GLU A 121 19.40 -1.81 -11.66
C GLU A 121 18.88 -1.89 -10.21
N GLU A 122 17.57 -1.79 -10.00
CA GLU A 122 16.96 -1.68 -8.67
C GLU A 122 17.07 -2.98 -7.85
N ASP A 123 16.87 -4.13 -8.50
CA ASP A 123 16.83 -5.43 -7.83
C ASP A 123 17.84 -6.44 -8.39
N GLY A 124 18.60 -6.08 -9.43
CA GLY A 124 19.55 -6.96 -10.11
C GLY A 124 18.89 -8.14 -10.83
N LEU A 125 17.56 -8.21 -10.89
CA LEU A 125 16.83 -9.30 -11.48
C LEU A 125 16.73 -9.18 -13.01
N PRO A 126 16.58 -10.31 -13.74
CA PRO A 126 16.37 -10.26 -15.18
C PRO A 126 15.02 -9.62 -15.53
N VAL A 127 15.04 -8.68 -16.47
CA VAL A 127 13.82 -8.02 -16.99
C VAL A 127 13.16 -8.92 -18.01
N ILE A 128 11.98 -9.43 -17.68
CA ILE A 128 11.20 -10.33 -18.53
C ILE A 128 10.21 -9.51 -19.36
N GLY A 129 10.11 -9.77 -20.66
CA GLY A 129 9.17 -9.06 -21.54
C GLY A 129 9.68 -7.70 -22.02
N ALA A 130 10.96 -7.35 -21.80
CA ALA A 130 11.53 -6.14 -22.38
C ALA A 130 11.53 -6.25 -23.92
N THR A 131 11.14 -5.17 -24.57
CA THR A 131 11.06 -5.09 -26.03
C THR A 131 12.37 -4.53 -26.58
N ILE A 132 12.98 -5.27 -27.50
CA ILE A 132 14.22 -4.92 -28.19
C ILE A 132 13.90 -4.69 -29.67
N ILE A 133 14.23 -3.51 -30.20
CA ILE A 133 13.96 -3.11 -31.59
C ILE A 133 15.24 -2.54 -32.19
N VAL A 134 15.55 -2.92 -33.43
CA VAL A 134 16.62 -2.31 -34.23
C VAL A 134 16.02 -1.14 -34.99
N GLU A 135 16.46 0.12 -34.70
CA GLU A 135 15.80 1.34 -35.21
C GLU A 135 15.80 1.46 -36.72
N ASP A 136 16.90 1.11 -37.38
CA ASP A 136 17.04 1.21 -38.84
C ASP A 136 16.41 0.04 -39.59
N ALA A 137 15.89 -0.96 -38.86
CA ALA A 137 15.25 -2.16 -39.42
C ALA A 137 14.03 -2.53 -38.54
N ASN A 138 12.91 -1.85 -38.76
CA ASN A 138 11.66 -1.99 -37.98
C ASN A 138 11.12 -3.45 -37.90
N ASN A 139 11.65 -4.36 -38.70
CA ASN A 139 11.25 -5.76 -38.71
C ASN A 139 12.10 -6.64 -37.80
N ILE A 140 13.23 -6.13 -37.25
CA ILE A 140 14.10 -6.89 -36.35
C ILE A 140 13.77 -6.51 -34.93
N ARG A 141 13.06 -7.39 -34.23
CA ARG A 141 12.64 -7.22 -32.85
C ARG A 141 12.74 -8.53 -32.07
N ALA A 142 12.93 -8.42 -30.78
CA ALA A 142 12.88 -9.52 -29.84
C ALA A 142 12.21 -9.09 -28.53
N ILE A 143 11.80 -10.06 -27.75
CA ILE A 143 11.28 -9.87 -26.39
C ILE A 143 12.12 -10.75 -25.47
N THR A 144 12.50 -10.24 -24.28
CA THR A 144 13.26 -11.02 -23.31
C THR A 144 12.45 -12.17 -22.73
N ASP A 145 13.11 -13.31 -22.59
CA ASP A 145 12.55 -14.53 -21.97
C ASP A 145 12.48 -14.44 -20.43
N ASN A 146 12.07 -15.53 -19.79
CA ASN A 146 11.96 -15.65 -18.33
C ASN A 146 13.28 -15.44 -17.57
N ASN A 147 14.42 -15.53 -18.26
CA ASN A 147 15.74 -15.30 -17.72
C ASN A 147 16.33 -13.96 -18.16
N GLY A 148 15.54 -13.11 -18.82
CA GLY A 148 15.95 -11.82 -19.35
C GLY A 148 16.79 -11.91 -20.62
N ASN A 149 16.94 -13.08 -21.26
CA ASN A 149 17.73 -13.24 -22.46
C ASN A 149 16.93 -12.81 -23.70
N PHE A 150 17.63 -12.26 -24.67
CA PHE A 150 17.10 -11.99 -26.00
C PHE A 150 18.09 -12.39 -27.08
N GLN A 151 17.57 -12.58 -28.29
CA GLN A 151 18.35 -12.90 -29.45
C GLN A 151 17.78 -12.18 -30.67
N LEU A 152 18.64 -11.47 -31.39
CA LEU A 152 18.34 -10.84 -32.67
C LEU A 152 19.20 -11.48 -33.75
N SER A 153 18.68 -11.58 -34.95
CA SER A 153 19.40 -12.13 -36.12
C SER A 153 19.59 -11.05 -37.16
N ASN A 154 20.73 -11.06 -37.81
CA ASN A 154 21.02 -10.20 -38.96
C ASN A 154 21.01 -8.69 -38.67
N VAL A 155 21.63 -8.28 -37.57
CA VAL A 155 21.68 -6.89 -37.10
C VAL A 155 22.84 -6.15 -37.74
N SER A 156 22.58 -5.00 -38.36
CA SER A 156 23.65 -4.15 -38.91
C SER A 156 24.52 -3.60 -37.78
N LYS A 157 25.85 -3.56 -38.02
CA LYS A 157 26.82 -3.00 -37.05
C LYS A 157 26.65 -1.51 -36.83
N ASP A 158 26.09 -0.82 -37.81
CA ASP A 158 25.89 0.62 -37.80
C ASP A 158 24.50 1.03 -37.28
N SER A 159 23.62 0.05 -36.97
CA SER A 159 22.28 0.30 -36.44
C SER A 159 22.32 0.61 -34.93
N ARG A 160 21.21 1.14 -34.41
CA ARG A 160 20.99 1.31 -32.96
C ARG A 160 19.95 0.29 -32.48
N VAL A 161 20.21 -0.29 -31.35
CA VAL A 161 19.27 -1.19 -30.67
C VAL A 161 18.60 -0.41 -29.56
N ARG A 162 17.28 -0.26 -29.68
CA ARG A 162 16.43 0.35 -28.65
C ARG A 162 15.89 -0.76 -27.75
N ILE A 163 16.10 -0.62 -26.46
CA ILE A 163 15.61 -1.54 -25.43
C ILE A 163 14.65 -0.76 -24.54
N SER A 164 13.41 -1.20 -24.47
CA SER A 164 12.35 -0.53 -23.71
C SER A 164 11.58 -1.52 -22.86
N TYR A 165 11.24 -1.09 -21.65
CA TYR A 165 10.35 -1.79 -20.75
C TYR A 165 9.54 -0.77 -19.95
N VAL A 166 8.31 -1.13 -19.60
CA VAL A 166 7.42 -0.23 -18.87
C VAL A 166 7.97 0.03 -17.47
N GLY A 167 8.14 1.31 -17.12
CA GLY A 167 8.70 1.72 -15.83
C GLY A 167 10.22 1.77 -15.77
N LEU A 168 10.92 1.48 -16.88
CA LEU A 168 12.37 1.60 -16.98
C LEU A 168 12.76 2.58 -18.09
N GLU A 169 13.89 3.27 -17.92
CA GLU A 169 14.43 4.19 -18.91
C GLU A 169 14.76 3.45 -20.22
N THR A 170 14.22 3.94 -21.32
CA THR A 170 14.55 3.40 -22.65
C THR A 170 16.03 3.65 -22.96
N GLN A 171 16.75 2.59 -23.32
CA GLN A 171 18.16 2.66 -23.67
C GLN A 171 18.37 2.47 -25.17
N PHE A 172 19.37 3.18 -25.70
CA PHE A 172 19.81 3.09 -27.08
C PHE A 172 21.28 2.69 -27.10
N LEU A 173 21.57 1.51 -27.63
CA LEU A 173 22.91 0.92 -27.61
C LEU A 173 23.34 0.52 -29.01
N ASN A 174 24.65 0.55 -29.26
CA ASN A 174 25.19 -0.02 -30.48
C ASN A 174 25.22 -1.55 -30.35
N PRO A 175 24.88 -2.30 -31.40
CA PRO A 175 24.86 -3.75 -31.37
C PRO A 175 26.26 -4.33 -31.15
N SER A 176 26.35 -5.36 -30.34
CA SER A 176 27.55 -6.19 -30.17
C SER A 176 27.14 -7.66 -30.18
N SER A 177 28.09 -8.57 -30.38
CA SER A 177 27.79 -10.01 -30.42
C SER A 177 27.11 -10.51 -29.14
N TYR A 178 27.42 -9.89 -27.99
CA TYR A 178 26.77 -10.10 -26.71
C TYR A 178 26.53 -8.77 -25.98
N MET A 179 25.31 -8.54 -25.52
CA MET A 179 24.91 -7.32 -24.84
C MET A 179 24.44 -7.64 -23.42
N SER A 180 25.08 -7.06 -22.42
CA SER A 180 24.57 -7.05 -21.04
C SER A 180 24.01 -5.65 -20.75
N VAL A 181 22.72 -5.56 -20.52
CA VAL A 181 22.01 -4.29 -20.40
C VAL A 181 21.42 -4.17 -19.01
N VAL A 182 21.78 -3.11 -18.31
CA VAL A 182 21.21 -2.76 -17.00
C VAL A 182 20.28 -1.56 -17.20
N MET A 183 18.98 -1.76 -17.02
CA MET A 183 17.96 -0.71 -17.17
C MET A 183 17.69 -0.05 -15.84
N LYS A 184 17.71 1.29 -15.85
CA LYS A 184 17.37 2.13 -14.69
C LYS A 184 15.88 2.31 -14.60
N SER A 185 15.37 2.47 -13.38
CA SER A 185 13.99 2.91 -13.16
C SER A 185 13.76 4.27 -13.83
N ASP A 186 12.68 4.44 -14.61
CA ASP A 186 12.33 5.73 -15.22
C ASP A 186 11.80 6.66 -14.11
N THR A 187 12.73 7.12 -13.28
CA THR A 187 12.52 8.20 -12.33
C THR A 187 12.68 9.56 -13.04
N LYS A 188 12.05 9.76 -14.18
CA LYS A 188 11.79 11.14 -14.57
C LYS A 188 11.07 11.74 -13.39
N ALA A 189 11.74 12.67 -12.70
CA ALA A 189 11.10 13.53 -11.73
C ALA A 189 9.84 14.05 -12.42
N LEU A 190 8.71 13.43 -12.11
CA LEU A 190 7.43 13.99 -12.47
C LEU A 190 7.50 15.38 -11.86
N ASP A 191 7.39 16.41 -12.67
CA ASP A 191 7.24 17.78 -12.20
C ASP A 191 6.32 17.68 -10.98
N GLU A 192 6.80 18.20 -9.83
CA GLU A 192 6.11 18.03 -8.55
C GLU A 192 4.65 18.48 -8.72
N VAL A 193 3.76 17.52 -8.81
CA VAL A 193 2.35 17.75 -9.13
C VAL A 193 1.59 17.85 -7.82
N VAL A 194 0.86 18.93 -7.62
CA VAL A 194 -0.09 19.06 -6.53
C VAL A 194 -1.39 18.38 -6.95
N VAL A 195 -1.71 17.28 -6.31
CA VAL A 195 -2.95 16.56 -6.51
C VAL A 195 -4.03 17.21 -5.65
N THR A 196 -5.05 17.75 -6.30
CA THR A 196 -6.18 18.38 -5.60
C THR A 196 -7.38 17.43 -5.48
N GLY A 197 -7.17 16.12 -5.66
CA GLY A 197 -8.22 15.09 -5.60
C GLY A 197 -9.08 14.99 -6.85
N MET A 198 -9.39 16.11 -7.50
CA MET A 198 -10.13 16.15 -8.77
C MET A 198 -9.22 16.43 -9.97
N PHE A 199 -8.14 17.18 -9.79
CA PHE A 199 -7.24 17.60 -10.86
C PHE A 199 -5.80 17.54 -10.39
N ASN A 200 -4.91 17.10 -11.29
CA ASN A 200 -3.47 17.18 -11.09
C ASN A 200 -2.97 18.50 -11.67
N ARG A 201 -2.43 19.39 -10.84
CA ARG A 201 -1.85 20.65 -11.26
C ARG A 201 -0.36 20.65 -11.01
N LYS A 202 0.43 21.21 -11.93
CA LYS A 202 1.85 21.43 -11.69
C LYS A 202 2.02 22.37 -10.50
N LYS A 203 2.96 22.09 -9.61
CA LYS A 203 3.24 22.89 -8.40
C LYS A 203 3.51 24.36 -8.73
N GLU A 204 4.18 24.63 -9.83
CA GLU A 204 4.47 26.00 -10.32
C GLU A 204 3.21 26.80 -10.66
N GLY A 205 2.13 26.15 -11.06
CA GLY A 205 0.83 26.78 -11.38
C GLY A 205 -0.16 26.78 -10.22
N PHE A 206 0.24 26.32 -9.04
CA PHE A 206 -0.63 26.24 -7.86
C PHE A 206 -0.32 27.39 -6.89
N THR A 207 -1.25 28.33 -6.75
CA THR A 207 -1.09 29.54 -5.92
C THR A 207 -1.43 29.32 -4.44
N GLY A 208 -1.92 28.14 -4.06
CA GLY A 208 -2.29 27.78 -2.69
C GLY A 208 -1.13 27.14 -1.91
N SER A 209 -1.21 27.18 -0.56
CA SER A 209 -0.29 26.46 0.31
C SER A 209 -0.67 24.99 0.37
N ALA A 210 0.12 24.13 -0.23
CA ALA A 210 -0.01 22.69 -0.19
C ALA A 210 1.28 22.05 0.33
N VAL A 211 1.14 21.04 1.20
CA VAL A 211 2.25 20.19 1.62
C VAL A 211 2.04 18.81 1.04
N THR A 212 2.96 18.37 0.19
CA THR A 212 2.93 17.02 -0.39
C THR A 212 3.89 16.12 0.37
N ILE A 213 3.41 14.96 0.79
CA ILE A 213 4.14 13.96 1.55
C ILE A 213 4.08 12.65 0.74
N LYS A 214 5.22 12.07 0.42
CA LYS A 214 5.29 10.77 -0.27
C LYS A 214 4.99 9.63 0.69
N GLY A 215 4.35 8.57 0.22
CA GLY A 215 4.00 7.41 1.05
C GLY A 215 5.21 6.75 1.73
N GLU A 216 6.37 6.73 1.07
CA GLU A 216 7.62 6.22 1.66
C GLU A 216 8.13 7.10 2.81
N GLU A 217 7.88 8.40 2.75
CA GLU A 217 8.26 9.33 3.80
C GLU A 217 7.38 9.15 5.03
N LEU A 218 6.07 8.88 4.85
CA LEU A 218 5.15 8.62 5.96
C LEU A 218 5.62 7.49 6.87
N LYS A 219 6.16 6.42 6.30
CA LYS A 219 6.65 5.26 7.05
C LYS A 219 7.80 5.58 7.99
N LYS A 220 8.57 6.62 7.73
CA LYS A 220 9.67 7.06 8.61
C LYS A 220 9.15 7.65 9.93
N TYR A 221 7.93 8.18 9.92
CA TYR A 221 7.32 8.84 11.08
C TYR A 221 6.33 7.95 11.82
N SER A 222 5.58 7.13 11.11
CA SER A 222 4.70 6.14 11.71
C SER A 222 4.41 5.00 10.73
N THR A 223 4.58 3.78 11.18
CA THR A 223 4.35 2.58 10.37
C THR A 223 2.93 2.05 10.50
N ASN A 224 2.19 2.44 11.53
CA ASN A 224 0.87 1.87 11.85
C ASN A 224 -0.29 2.87 11.84
N ASN A 225 -0.02 4.17 11.77
CA ASN A 225 -1.08 5.17 11.83
C ASN A 225 -0.78 6.33 10.88
N VAL A 226 -1.48 6.35 9.76
CA VAL A 226 -1.34 7.38 8.73
C VAL A 226 -1.64 8.77 9.29
N ALA A 227 -2.63 8.92 10.17
CA ALA A 227 -2.98 10.20 10.77
C ALA A 227 -1.83 10.77 11.60
N LYS A 228 -1.19 9.96 12.45
CA LYS A 228 0.00 10.37 13.23
C LYS A 228 1.17 10.74 12.33
N ALA A 229 1.41 9.97 11.26
CA ALA A 229 2.46 10.27 10.30
C ALA A 229 2.23 11.61 9.59
N ILE A 230 1.00 11.90 9.17
CA ILE A 230 0.65 13.19 8.54
C ILE A 230 0.89 14.35 9.52
N ALA A 231 0.44 14.22 10.78
CA ALA A 231 0.60 15.27 11.77
C ALA A 231 2.07 15.57 12.10
N ALA A 232 2.94 14.58 12.05
CA ALA A 232 4.37 14.74 12.28
C ALA A 232 5.06 15.55 11.16
N VAL A 233 4.56 15.46 9.91
CA VAL A 233 5.19 16.09 8.75
C VAL A 233 4.49 17.36 8.30
N ALA A 234 3.16 17.46 8.47
CA ALA A 234 2.36 18.58 8.00
C ALA A 234 2.30 19.72 9.03
N PRO A 235 3.02 20.85 8.84
CA PRO A 235 2.96 21.97 9.76
C PRO A 235 1.53 22.51 9.87
N GLY A 236 1.05 22.73 11.10
CA GLY A 236 -0.29 23.27 11.39
C GLY A 236 -1.40 22.24 11.46
N LEU A 237 -1.13 20.97 11.18
CA LEU A 237 -2.00 19.85 11.56
C LEU A 237 -1.57 19.34 12.93
N ARG A 238 -2.50 19.23 13.85
CA ARG A 238 -2.27 18.69 15.19
C ARG A 238 -3.23 17.55 15.46
N ILE A 239 -2.73 16.51 16.10
CA ILE A 239 -3.56 15.50 16.74
C ILE A 239 -3.68 15.91 18.20
N MET A 240 -4.91 16.00 18.68
CA MET A 240 -5.18 16.23 20.10
C MET A 240 -5.18 14.86 20.78
N ASP A 241 -4.19 14.62 21.62
CA ASP A 241 -4.16 13.41 22.42
C ASP A 241 -5.19 13.52 23.55
N ASN A 242 -6.06 12.53 23.64
CA ASN A 242 -6.97 12.43 24.77
C ASN A 242 -6.25 11.73 25.94
N ILE A 243 -5.71 12.53 26.84
CA ILE A 243 -4.93 12.08 28.01
C ILE A 243 -5.74 11.11 28.90
N ASN A 244 -7.07 11.26 28.92
CA ASN A 244 -7.93 10.43 29.78
C ASN A 244 -8.07 8.99 29.28
N MET A 245 -7.84 8.74 28.00
CA MET A 245 -8.02 7.41 27.39
C MET A 245 -6.73 6.61 27.24
N GLY A 246 -5.58 7.21 27.55
CA GLY A 246 -4.29 6.52 27.44
C GLY A 246 -4.00 6.01 26.02
N SER A 247 -3.38 4.84 25.92
CA SER A 247 -3.08 4.16 24.66
C SER A 247 -4.22 3.21 24.28
N ASN A 248 -5.44 3.73 24.13
CA ASN A 248 -6.58 2.93 23.65
C ASN A 248 -6.52 2.82 22.12
N PRO A 249 -6.41 1.61 21.53
CA PRO A 249 -6.35 1.42 20.09
C PRO A 249 -7.67 1.76 19.37
N ASN A 250 -8.76 1.88 20.12
CA ASN A 250 -10.09 2.21 19.60
C ASN A 250 -10.35 3.71 19.54
N ASN A 251 -9.47 4.49 20.17
CA ASN A 251 -9.64 5.95 20.20
C ASN A 251 -9.27 6.57 18.85
N LEU A 252 -10.23 7.30 18.26
CA LEU A 252 -10.02 8.00 17.01
C LEU A 252 -9.19 9.27 17.23
N PRO A 253 -8.25 9.59 16.33
CA PRO A 253 -7.46 10.80 16.44
C PRO A 253 -8.33 12.04 16.18
N ASP A 254 -8.39 12.98 17.14
CA ASP A 254 -8.96 14.30 16.92
C ASP A 254 -7.95 15.16 16.16
N MET A 255 -8.17 15.31 14.86
CA MET A 255 -7.28 16.05 13.96
C MET A 255 -7.78 17.47 13.77
N ARG A 256 -6.95 18.46 14.06
CA ARG A 256 -7.27 19.88 13.89
C ARG A 256 -6.24 20.58 13.03
N MET A 257 -6.74 21.40 12.09
CA MET A 257 -5.91 22.23 11.21
C MET A 257 -6.23 23.69 11.46
N ARG A 258 -5.19 24.55 11.68
CA ARG A 258 -5.33 26.00 11.92
C ARG A 258 -6.08 26.41 13.19
N GLY A 259 -6.19 25.53 14.19
CA GLY A 259 -6.97 25.80 15.40
C GLY A 259 -8.47 25.51 15.22
N GLY A 260 -9.25 25.62 16.28
CA GLY A 260 -10.69 25.44 16.23
C GLY A 260 -11.38 26.74 15.77
N ALA A 261 -11.90 26.76 14.55
CA ALA A 261 -12.68 27.90 14.06
C ALA A 261 -14.14 27.83 14.52
N ASN A 262 -14.62 26.63 14.86
CA ASN A 262 -15.98 26.41 15.35
C ASN A 262 -15.99 26.13 16.83
N MET A 263 -16.94 26.72 17.55
CA MET A 263 -17.17 26.40 18.95
C MET A 263 -17.72 24.98 19.03
N ASP A 264 -17.02 24.13 19.72
CA ASP A 264 -17.44 22.76 19.96
C ASP A 264 -18.58 22.78 20.98
N LEU A 265 -19.81 22.82 20.51
CA LEU A 265 -20.98 22.87 21.38
C LEU A 265 -21.10 21.61 22.25
N ASN A 266 -20.43 20.53 21.86
CA ASN A 266 -20.35 19.30 22.66
C ASN A 266 -19.28 19.35 23.74
N ALA A 267 -18.29 20.26 23.66
CA ALA A 267 -17.31 20.42 24.73
C ALA A 267 -17.92 20.93 26.04
N GLN A 268 -19.10 21.50 25.98
CA GLN A 268 -19.82 21.99 27.16
C GLN A 268 -20.61 20.90 27.90
N ALA A 269 -20.87 19.76 27.24
CA ALA A 269 -21.53 18.63 27.88
C ALA A 269 -20.61 17.79 28.79
N THR A 270 -19.29 18.01 28.70
CA THR A 270 -18.31 17.26 29.49
C THR A 270 -17.82 18.00 30.74
N VAL A 271 -18.36 19.18 31.06
CA VAL A 271 -17.90 20.00 32.21
C VAL A 271 -18.85 19.95 33.40
N ASP A 272 -19.86 19.13 33.41
CA ASP A 272 -20.68 18.94 34.61
C ASP A 272 -20.05 17.88 35.53
N LEU A 273 -18.95 18.29 36.19
CA LEU A 273 -18.19 17.50 37.15
C LEU A 273 -18.98 17.13 38.43
N ASN A 274 -20.25 17.56 38.56
CA ASN A 274 -21.05 17.39 39.76
C ASN A 274 -22.31 16.52 39.59
N SER A 275 -22.61 16.02 38.39
CA SER A 275 -23.74 15.10 38.25
C SER A 275 -23.24 13.65 38.33
N ALA A 276 -23.49 13.06 39.47
CA ALA A 276 -23.24 11.65 39.76
C ALA A 276 -24.19 10.69 38.98
N SER A 277 -24.45 10.92 37.73
CA SER A 277 -25.20 9.98 36.90
C SER A 277 -24.32 9.47 35.76
N ASN A 278 -23.95 8.20 35.87
CA ASN A 278 -23.17 7.43 34.90
C ASN A 278 -23.85 7.27 33.51
N ASP A 279 -25.03 7.88 33.29
CA ASP A 279 -25.81 7.70 32.06
C ASP A 279 -25.43 8.64 30.91
N VAL A 280 -24.60 9.68 31.15
CA VAL A 280 -24.22 10.63 30.09
C VAL A 280 -23.11 10.08 29.18
N LEU A 281 -22.37 9.08 29.64
CA LEU A 281 -21.34 8.42 28.82
C LEU A 281 -21.89 7.42 27.79
N ALA A 282 -23.14 7.01 27.94
CA ALA A 282 -23.76 6.03 27.04
C ALA A 282 -24.27 6.62 25.70
N VAL A 283 -24.34 7.95 25.57
CA VAL A 283 -24.83 8.62 24.34
C VAL A 283 -23.68 9.02 23.38
N GLN A 284 -22.42 8.81 23.76
CA GLN A 284 -21.26 9.15 22.94
C GLN A 284 -20.99 8.22 21.75
N GLY A 285 -21.86 7.27 21.48
CA GLY A 285 -21.59 6.20 20.52
C GLY A 285 -21.70 6.50 19.05
N GLU A 286 -22.43 7.50 18.54
CA GLU A 286 -22.76 7.50 17.10
C GLU A 286 -22.77 8.84 16.34
N TYR A 287 -22.64 10.00 16.98
CA TYR A 287 -22.67 11.29 16.27
C TYR A 287 -21.66 12.32 16.78
N GLU A 288 -20.39 11.94 16.91
CA GLU A 288 -19.33 12.94 17.01
C GLU A 288 -19.06 13.54 15.63
N THR A 289 -19.83 14.54 15.26
CA THR A 289 -19.43 15.45 14.19
C THR A 289 -18.31 16.30 14.74
N TYR A 290 -17.08 15.90 14.47
CA TYR A 290 -15.89 16.68 14.80
C TYR A 290 -15.89 17.96 13.95
N ALA A 291 -16.52 19.01 14.48
CA ALA A 291 -16.78 20.27 13.77
C ALA A 291 -15.51 20.96 13.23
N ASN A 292 -14.35 20.60 13.76
CA ASN A 292 -13.04 21.18 13.41
C ASN A 292 -12.12 20.24 12.61
N GLN A 293 -12.62 19.06 12.20
CA GLN A 293 -11.80 18.13 11.42
C GLN A 293 -11.63 18.58 9.97
N PRO A 294 -10.45 18.33 9.38
CA PRO A 294 -10.26 18.52 7.94
C PRO A 294 -11.07 17.50 7.15
N LEU A 295 -11.48 17.89 5.95
CA LEU A 295 -12.12 16.99 5.00
C LEU A 295 -11.08 15.97 4.47
N LEU A 296 -11.41 14.69 4.53
CA LEU A 296 -10.54 13.60 4.09
C LEU A 296 -11.01 13.07 2.73
N ILE A 297 -10.15 13.11 1.73
CA ILE A 297 -10.45 12.66 0.36
C ILE A 297 -9.43 11.59 -0.04
N MET A 298 -9.89 10.43 -0.46
CA MET A 298 -9.05 9.36 -1.03
C MET A 298 -9.50 9.07 -2.45
N ASP A 299 -8.57 9.18 -3.41
CA ASP A 299 -8.81 8.94 -4.84
C ASP A 299 -10.06 9.66 -5.39
N GLY A 300 -10.38 10.85 -4.86
CA GLY A 300 -11.52 11.69 -5.23
C GLY A 300 -12.81 11.45 -4.44
N PHE A 301 -12.82 10.50 -3.51
CA PHE A 301 -13.96 10.18 -2.66
C PHE A 301 -13.68 10.55 -1.20
N GLU A 302 -14.72 10.99 -0.50
CA GLU A 302 -14.63 11.28 0.93
C GLU A 302 -14.53 9.99 1.73
N ILE A 303 -13.63 9.99 2.72
CA ILE A 303 -13.45 8.90 3.66
C ILE A 303 -13.61 9.38 5.10
N SER A 304 -13.93 8.46 6.01
CA SER A 304 -14.01 8.73 7.44
C SER A 304 -12.62 8.78 8.10
N ILE A 305 -12.54 9.42 9.28
CA ILE A 305 -11.33 9.41 10.11
C ILE A 305 -10.98 7.97 10.54
N GLN A 306 -11.98 7.13 10.74
CA GLN A 306 -11.83 5.71 11.04
C GLN A 306 -11.09 4.99 9.91
N THR A 307 -11.52 5.22 8.66
CA THR A 307 -10.86 4.64 7.48
C THR A 307 -9.40 5.09 7.38
N LEU A 308 -9.12 6.37 7.70
CA LEU A 308 -7.74 6.88 7.71
C LEU A 308 -6.90 6.24 8.83
N ALA A 309 -7.47 6.08 10.03
CA ALA A 309 -6.77 5.50 11.18
C ALA A 309 -6.43 4.01 10.96
N ASP A 310 -7.33 3.27 10.31
CA ASP A 310 -7.17 1.84 10.01
C ASP A 310 -6.38 1.59 8.71
N MET A 311 -6.08 2.66 7.93
CA MET A 311 -5.42 2.55 6.64
C MET A 311 -3.97 2.11 6.78
N ASP A 312 -3.58 1.12 5.96
CA ASP A 312 -2.18 0.73 5.83
C ASP A 312 -1.38 1.80 5.07
N PRO A 313 -0.30 2.37 5.65
CA PRO A 313 0.60 3.29 4.96
C PRO A 313 1.18 2.73 3.66
N ASP A 314 1.28 1.39 3.53
CA ASP A 314 1.75 0.73 2.30
C ASP A 314 0.83 0.93 1.09
N ARG A 315 -0.43 1.26 1.31
CA ARG A 315 -1.39 1.56 0.24
C ARG A 315 -1.28 2.99 -0.27
N VAL A 316 -0.63 3.89 0.48
CA VAL A 316 -0.53 5.32 0.18
C VAL A 316 0.61 5.60 -0.79
N ALA A 317 0.33 6.28 -1.89
CA ALA A 317 1.33 6.82 -2.83
C ALA A 317 1.79 8.20 -2.39
N SER A 318 0.83 9.09 -2.15
CA SER A 318 1.09 10.46 -1.71
C SER A 318 -0.08 11.00 -0.87
N ILE A 319 0.23 11.99 -0.02
CA ILE A 319 -0.75 12.78 0.72
C ILE A 319 -0.48 14.24 0.46
N VAL A 320 -1.54 14.97 0.13
CA VAL A 320 -1.49 16.41 -0.05
C VAL A 320 -2.38 17.09 0.97
N VAL A 321 -1.78 17.95 1.79
CA VAL A 321 -2.49 18.73 2.80
C VAL A 321 -2.74 20.13 2.27
N LEU A 322 -4.01 20.44 1.99
CA LEU A 322 -4.46 21.73 1.46
C LEU A 322 -4.96 22.61 2.59
N LYS A 323 -4.25 23.72 2.82
CA LYS A 323 -4.51 24.59 3.98
C LYS A 323 -5.24 25.88 3.63
N ASP A 324 -5.04 26.41 2.42
CA ASP A 324 -5.56 27.72 2.04
C ASP A 324 -6.94 27.67 1.40
N ALA A 325 -7.70 28.72 1.57
CA ALA A 325 -9.02 28.85 0.97
C ALA A 325 -9.01 28.70 -0.55
N ALA A 326 -7.95 29.18 -1.23
CA ALA A 326 -7.77 29.01 -2.68
C ALA A 326 -7.57 27.55 -3.07
N ALA A 327 -6.86 26.76 -2.24
CA ALA A 327 -6.63 25.34 -2.44
C ALA A 327 -7.89 24.51 -2.15
N THR A 328 -8.68 24.92 -1.17
CA THR A 328 -9.85 24.18 -0.69
C THR A 328 -11.17 24.60 -1.39
N ALA A 329 -11.16 25.68 -2.19
CA ALA A 329 -12.35 26.23 -2.83
C ALA A 329 -13.14 25.23 -3.69
N ILE A 330 -12.46 24.24 -4.28
CA ILE A 330 -13.10 23.18 -5.08
C ILE A 330 -14.01 22.25 -4.25
N TYR A 331 -13.84 22.23 -2.93
CA TYR A 331 -14.60 21.38 -2.00
C TYR A 331 -15.71 22.15 -1.25
N GLY A 332 -15.82 23.47 -1.51
CA GLY A 332 -16.86 24.32 -0.93
C GLY A 332 -16.73 24.50 0.59
N SER A 333 -17.87 24.71 1.26
CA SER A 333 -17.94 24.97 2.70
C SER A 333 -17.43 23.81 3.59
N ARG A 334 -17.49 22.58 3.10
CA ARG A 334 -17.00 21.40 3.82
C ARG A 334 -15.50 21.41 4.04
N ALA A 335 -14.78 22.19 3.27
CA ALA A 335 -13.33 22.34 3.35
C ALA A 335 -12.86 23.52 4.21
N ALA A 336 -13.74 24.10 5.02
CA ALA A 336 -13.43 25.26 5.88
C ALA A 336 -12.24 24.98 6.84
N ASN A 337 -12.10 23.75 7.31
CA ASN A 337 -11.05 23.30 8.20
C ASN A 337 -9.83 22.70 7.46
N GLY A 338 -9.75 22.89 6.12
CA GLY A 338 -8.73 22.31 5.27
C GLY A 338 -9.15 20.97 4.67
N VAL A 339 -8.30 20.46 3.77
CA VAL A 339 -8.52 19.18 3.08
C VAL A 339 -7.24 18.36 3.10
N ILE A 340 -7.35 17.09 3.41
CA ILE A 340 -6.29 16.10 3.27
C ILE A 340 -6.66 15.18 2.11
N VAL A 341 -5.89 15.26 1.03
CA VAL A 341 -6.08 14.44 -0.17
C VAL A 341 -5.07 13.30 -0.14
N ILE A 342 -5.56 12.09 -0.25
CA ILE A 342 -4.78 10.85 -0.21
C ILE A 342 -4.87 10.19 -1.58
N GLU A 343 -3.73 9.85 -2.15
CA GLU A 343 -3.66 9.03 -3.34
C GLU A 343 -3.20 7.62 -3.00
N SER A 344 -3.92 6.64 -3.50
CA SER A 344 -3.51 5.24 -3.39
C SER A 344 -2.42 4.91 -4.42
N LYS A 345 -1.58 3.92 -4.09
CA LYS A 345 -0.59 3.39 -5.04
C LYS A 345 -1.28 2.76 -6.23
N THR A 346 -0.87 3.14 -7.41
CA THR A 346 -1.36 2.52 -8.65
C THR A 346 -0.68 1.16 -8.89
N PRO A 347 -1.42 0.15 -9.43
CA PRO A 347 -0.82 -1.13 -9.77
C PRO A 347 0.33 -0.99 -10.76
N LYS A 348 1.45 -1.67 -10.50
CA LYS A 348 2.62 -1.67 -11.39
C LYS A 348 2.33 -2.62 -12.58
N PRO A 349 2.68 -2.20 -13.82
CA PRO A 349 2.61 -3.10 -14.96
C PRO A 349 3.76 -4.10 -14.93
N GLY A 350 3.59 -5.21 -15.59
CA GLY A 350 4.60 -6.24 -15.74
C GLY A 350 4.13 -7.62 -15.29
N ARG A 351 5.08 -8.49 -14.96
CA ARG A 351 4.79 -9.81 -14.40
C ARG A 351 4.04 -9.70 -13.07
N ILE A 352 3.43 -10.81 -12.67
CA ILE A 352 2.78 -10.89 -11.36
C ILE A 352 3.84 -10.81 -10.26
N TRP A 353 3.69 -9.83 -9.39
CA TRP A 353 4.48 -9.66 -8.17
C TRP A 353 3.64 -10.00 -6.97
N VAL A 354 4.21 -10.80 -6.08
CA VAL A 354 3.63 -11.08 -4.77
C VAL A 354 4.57 -10.52 -3.72
N THR A 355 4.06 -9.59 -2.93
CA THR A 355 4.81 -8.97 -1.84
C THR A 355 4.16 -9.34 -0.52
N TYR A 356 4.96 -9.83 0.43
CA TYR A 356 4.55 -10.01 1.81
C TYR A 356 5.22 -8.97 2.69
N GLY A 357 4.41 -8.29 3.53
CA GLY A 357 4.86 -7.40 4.58
C GLY A 357 4.52 -7.97 5.94
N GLY A 358 5.48 -7.97 6.86
CA GLY A 358 5.27 -8.35 8.25
C GLY A 358 5.85 -7.30 9.18
N GLU A 359 5.08 -6.88 10.19
CA GLU A 359 5.51 -5.91 11.20
C GLU A 359 5.15 -6.42 12.59
N LEU A 360 6.10 -6.35 13.50
CA LEU A 360 5.91 -6.59 14.92
C LEU A 360 6.26 -5.32 15.68
N ARG A 361 5.39 -4.93 16.62
CA ARG A 361 5.58 -3.76 17.46
C ARG A 361 5.34 -4.11 18.90
N ILE A 362 6.18 -3.58 19.77
CA ILE A 362 6.05 -3.70 21.22
C ILE A 362 5.78 -2.32 21.78
N GLU A 363 4.69 -2.18 22.52
CA GLU A 363 4.32 -0.95 23.21
C GLU A 363 4.24 -1.24 24.70
N ALA A 364 5.11 -0.58 25.47
CA ALA A 364 5.17 -0.73 26.94
C ALA A 364 4.82 0.60 27.61
N PRO A 365 4.08 0.58 28.72
CA PRO A 365 3.80 1.80 29.47
C PRO A 365 5.08 2.34 30.13
N ASP A 366 5.34 3.63 29.96
CA ASP A 366 6.40 4.33 30.71
C ASP A 366 5.80 5.00 31.94
N MET A 367 6.07 4.42 33.10
CA MET A 367 5.59 4.90 34.40
C MET A 367 6.61 5.74 35.16
N THR A 368 7.78 5.99 34.57
CA THR A 368 8.89 6.69 35.25
C THR A 368 8.58 8.15 35.60
N GLY A 369 7.64 8.76 34.87
CA GLY A 369 7.17 10.13 35.12
C GLY A 369 6.25 10.30 36.34
N TYR A 370 5.74 9.20 36.90
CA TYR A 370 4.78 9.22 38.02
C TYR A 370 5.49 9.01 39.35
N ASN A 371 5.78 10.12 40.04
CA ASN A 371 6.36 10.10 41.39
C ASN A 371 5.25 10.06 42.43
N LEU A 372 4.63 8.90 42.62
CA LEU A 372 3.56 8.73 43.61
C LEU A 372 4.11 8.38 45.00
N MET A 373 3.44 8.89 46.02
CA MET A 373 3.72 8.54 47.41
C MET A 373 3.40 7.06 47.65
N ASN A 374 4.26 6.36 48.38
CA ASN A 374 3.92 5.06 48.91
C ASN A 374 2.87 5.17 50.05
N ALA A 375 2.34 4.04 50.52
CA ALA A 375 1.28 4.04 51.49
C ALA A 375 1.65 4.74 52.84
N ARG A 376 2.91 4.63 53.25
CA ARG A 376 3.42 5.28 54.46
C ARG A 376 3.54 6.79 54.26
N GLU A 377 4.18 7.23 53.19
CA GLU A 377 4.31 8.63 52.83
C GLU A 377 2.94 9.32 52.69
N LYS A 378 1.99 8.60 52.06
CA LYS A 378 0.65 9.15 51.86
C LYS A 378 -0.10 9.39 53.16
N ILE A 379 -0.07 8.43 54.09
CA ILE A 379 -0.76 8.61 55.39
C ILE A 379 -0.08 9.66 56.24
N ASP A 380 1.25 9.76 56.22
CA ASP A 380 2.01 10.79 56.92
C ASP A 380 1.70 12.18 56.34
N ALA A 381 1.60 12.33 55.02
CA ALA A 381 1.20 13.57 54.35
C ALA A 381 -0.25 13.97 54.68
N GLU A 382 -1.18 13.01 54.75
CA GLU A 382 -2.56 13.27 55.16
C GLU A 382 -2.65 13.74 56.64
N LEU A 383 -1.85 13.16 57.50
CA LEU A 383 -1.75 13.61 58.91
C LEU A 383 -1.20 15.01 58.99
N GLN A 384 -0.08 15.32 58.32
CA GLN A 384 0.55 16.63 58.29
C GLN A 384 -0.32 17.71 57.64
N SER A 385 -1.12 17.37 56.65
CA SER A 385 -2.06 18.29 56.02
C SER A 385 -3.25 18.67 56.91
N GLY A 386 -3.37 18.03 58.09
CA GLY A 386 -4.47 18.24 59.01
C GLY A 386 -5.79 17.58 58.62
N LEU A 387 -5.79 16.63 57.67
CA LEU A 387 -7.01 15.96 57.18
C LEU A 387 -7.83 15.37 58.33
N TYR A 388 -7.15 14.89 59.38
CA TYR A 388 -7.76 14.24 60.52
C TYR A 388 -8.02 15.21 61.70
N THR A 389 -7.54 16.47 61.64
CA THR A 389 -7.67 17.47 62.70
C THR A 389 -8.44 18.70 62.26
N TYR A 390 -8.52 19.01 60.97
CA TYR A 390 -9.22 20.18 60.44
C TYR A 390 -10.71 20.19 60.83
N GLY A 391 -11.19 21.29 61.35
CA GLY A 391 -12.58 21.43 61.87
C GLY A 391 -12.82 20.78 63.23
N GLY A 392 -11.77 20.42 63.94
CA GLY A 392 -11.79 19.76 65.25
C GLY A 392 -11.48 18.27 65.17
N GLU A 393 -10.86 17.77 66.20
CA GLU A 393 -10.60 16.34 66.36
C GLU A 393 -11.90 15.65 66.75
N THR A 394 -12.29 14.61 65.97
CA THR A 394 -13.41 13.77 66.31
C THR A 394 -12.96 12.31 66.43
N VAL A 395 -13.71 11.51 67.17
CA VAL A 395 -13.43 10.08 67.35
C VAL A 395 -13.43 9.39 65.99
N GLU A 396 -14.35 9.76 65.13
CA GLU A 396 -14.48 9.14 63.78
C GLU A 396 -13.25 9.41 62.92
N LYS A 397 -12.69 10.63 62.92
CA LYS A 397 -11.48 10.97 62.18
C LYS A 397 -10.26 10.19 62.65
N TRP A 398 -10.13 10.03 63.97
CA TRP A 398 -9.08 9.20 64.52
C TRP A 398 -9.27 7.70 64.22
N GLN A 399 -10.48 7.21 64.26
CA GLN A 399 -10.78 5.85 63.87
C GLN A 399 -10.44 5.61 62.38
N LEU A 400 -10.76 6.58 61.52
CA LEU A 400 -10.39 6.54 60.09
C LEU A 400 -8.86 6.50 59.93
N TYR A 401 -8.13 7.38 60.63
CA TYR A 401 -6.66 7.36 60.61
C TYR A 401 -6.10 6.02 61.08
N GLN A 402 -6.59 5.49 62.19
CA GLN A 402 -6.16 4.21 62.77
C GLN A 402 -6.46 3.02 61.84
N SER A 403 -7.58 3.04 61.15
CA SER A 403 -7.93 1.98 60.20
C SER A 403 -7.01 1.98 59.00
N LYS A 404 -6.72 3.16 58.43
CA LYS A 404 -5.74 3.29 57.33
C LYS A 404 -4.32 2.93 57.79
N LEU A 405 -3.89 3.39 58.97
CA LEU A 405 -2.59 3.07 59.54
C LEU A 405 -2.42 1.54 59.72
N ARG A 406 -3.48 0.85 60.13
CA ARG A 406 -3.48 -0.60 60.28
C ARG A 406 -3.18 -1.32 58.97
N GLU A 407 -3.78 -0.85 57.88
CA GLU A 407 -3.49 -1.37 56.54
C GLU A 407 -2.03 -1.15 56.16
N VAL A 408 -1.51 0.04 56.39
CA VAL A 408 -0.10 0.37 56.10
C VAL A 408 0.85 -0.50 56.96
N LEU A 409 0.54 -0.70 58.25
CA LEU A 409 1.32 -1.58 59.14
C LEU A 409 1.21 -3.05 58.77
N ALA A 410 0.09 -3.45 58.18
CA ALA A 410 -0.10 -4.81 57.61
C ALA A 410 0.65 -4.99 56.27
N GLY A 411 1.38 -3.95 55.80
CA GLY A 411 2.20 -4.01 54.58
C GLY A 411 1.45 -3.71 53.29
N VAL A 412 0.25 -3.16 53.37
CA VAL A 412 -0.49 -2.77 52.16
C VAL A 412 0.19 -1.54 51.56
N ASN A 413 0.66 -1.70 50.33
CA ASN A 413 1.25 -0.65 49.52
C ASN A 413 0.98 -0.94 48.05
N THR A 414 -0.19 -0.58 47.59
CA THR A 414 -0.67 -0.90 46.22
C THR A 414 -0.21 0.18 45.27
N TYR A 415 0.57 -0.22 44.27
CA TYR A 415 0.84 0.61 43.09
C TYR A 415 -0.28 0.42 42.09
N TRP A 416 -1.26 1.31 42.12
CA TRP A 416 -2.50 1.17 41.33
C TRP A 416 -2.29 1.31 39.83
N LEU A 417 -1.30 2.09 39.39
CA LEU A 417 -1.10 2.41 37.98
C LEU A 417 -0.68 1.21 37.15
N ASP A 418 -0.07 0.17 37.74
CA ASP A 418 0.33 -1.04 37.02
C ASP A 418 -0.83 -2.05 36.84
N LYS A 419 -1.89 -1.92 37.62
CA LYS A 419 -2.98 -2.90 37.66
C LYS A 419 -3.70 -3.06 36.31
N PRO A 420 -4.11 -1.96 35.65
CA PRO A 420 -4.80 -2.06 34.36
C PRO A 420 -3.86 -2.20 33.18
N LEU A 421 -2.53 -2.15 33.36
CA LEU A 421 -1.58 -2.04 32.29
C LEU A 421 -0.91 -3.36 31.93
N GLN A 422 -0.54 -3.47 30.67
CA GLN A 422 0.22 -4.59 30.09
C GLN A 422 1.19 -4.08 29.02
N THR A 423 2.20 -4.88 28.70
CA THR A 423 2.98 -4.66 27.48
C THR A 423 2.18 -5.22 26.30
N ALA A 424 1.92 -4.40 25.31
CA ALA A 424 1.15 -4.76 24.12
C ALA A 424 2.07 -5.23 22.98
N PHE A 425 1.73 -6.37 22.38
CA PHE A 425 2.41 -6.94 21.23
C PHE A 425 1.49 -6.80 20.01
N GLN A 426 1.74 -5.79 19.21
CA GLN A 426 0.98 -5.52 18.00
C GLN A 426 1.62 -6.23 16.81
N GLN A 427 0.81 -6.70 15.87
CA GLN A 427 1.28 -7.37 14.66
C GLN A 427 0.46 -6.97 13.44
N ARG A 428 1.15 -6.84 12.31
CA ARG A 428 0.53 -6.58 11.02
C ARG A 428 1.11 -7.52 9.98
N HIS A 429 0.23 -8.10 9.18
CA HIS A 429 0.59 -8.98 8.07
C HIS A 429 -0.15 -8.52 6.82
N THR A 430 0.59 -8.32 5.74
CA THR A 430 0.03 -7.87 4.47
C THR A 430 0.50 -8.74 3.33
N VAL A 431 -0.38 -9.02 2.40
CA VAL A 431 -0.07 -9.68 1.13
C VAL A 431 -0.60 -8.82 0.01
N THR A 432 0.28 -8.43 -0.90
CA THR A 432 -0.09 -7.69 -2.10
C THR A 432 0.29 -8.51 -3.33
N LEU A 433 -0.66 -8.67 -4.23
CA LEU A 433 -0.45 -9.27 -5.54
C LEU A 433 -0.76 -8.19 -6.59
N GLU A 434 0.20 -7.85 -7.43
CA GLU A 434 0.02 -6.86 -8.48
C GLU A 434 0.64 -7.31 -9.79
N GLY A 435 0.10 -6.80 -10.91
CA GLY A 435 0.59 -7.15 -12.23
C GLY A 435 -0.28 -6.59 -13.34
N GLY A 436 -0.02 -7.05 -14.55
CA GLY A 436 -0.78 -6.66 -15.74
C GLY A 436 0.10 -6.05 -16.83
N ASP A 437 -0.52 -5.51 -17.84
CA ASP A 437 0.15 -4.87 -18.98
C ASP A 437 -0.13 -3.35 -19.03
N GLU A 438 0.18 -2.72 -20.15
CA GLU A 438 -0.11 -1.30 -20.37
C GLU A 438 -1.62 -0.99 -20.44
N ALA A 439 -2.43 -1.96 -20.87
CA ALA A 439 -3.86 -1.80 -21.04
C ALA A 439 -4.63 -2.15 -19.76
N LEU A 440 -4.28 -3.27 -19.12
CA LEU A 440 -4.96 -3.76 -17.90
C LEU A 440 -3.95 -3.97 -16.79
N ARG A 441 -4.14 -3.29 -15.67
CA ARG A 441 -3.36 -3.45 -14.44
C ARG A 441 -4.29 -3.80 -13.30
N TYR A 442 -3.81 -4.62 -12.40
CA TYR A 442 -4.55 -5.02 -11.22
C TYR A 442 -3.65 -5.10 -9.99
N ARG A 443 -4.25 -4.85 -8.85
CA ARG A 443 -3.68 -5.07 -7.52
C ARG A 443 -4.72 -5.70 -6.64
N MET A 444 -4.36 -6.76 -5.96
CA MET A 444 -5.10 -7.37 -4.88
C MET A 444 -4.29 -7.20 -3.59
N TYR A 445 -4.93 -6.72 -2.55
CA TYR A 445 -4.31 -6.50 -1.25
C TYR A 445 -5.15 -7.20 -0.18
N VAL A 446 -4.49 -7.90 0.73
CA VAL A 446 -5.08 -8.45 1.94
C VAL A 446 -4.17 -8.07 3.10
N GLY A 447 -4.74 -7.41 4.10
CA GLY A 447 -4.04 -6.98 5.31
C GLY A 447 -4.78 -7.42 6.56
N TYR A 448 -4.04 -7.93 7.53
CA TYR A 448 -4.53 -8.19 8.89
C TYR A 448 -3.67 -7.39 9.87
N ASN A 449 -4.32 -6.56 10.67
CA ASN A 449 -3.69 -5.75 11.71
C ASN A 449 -4.33 -6.09 13.05
N SER A 450 -3.53 -6.51 14.01
CA SER A 450 -3.95 -6.78 15.39
C SER A 450 -3.22 -5.82 16.32
N SER A 451 -3.98 -4.93 16.95
CA SER A 451 -3.48 -3.86 17.80
C SER A 451 -4.06 -3.98 19.21
N PRO A 452 -3.53 -4.86 20.07
CA PRO A 452 -3.82 -4.78 21.49
C PRO A 452 -3.30 -3.46 22.05
N GLY A 453 -4.04 -2.90 23.02
CA GLY A 453 -3.67 -1.69 23.72
C GLY A 453 -2.84 -1.98 24.98
N VAL A 454 -2.25 -0.91 25.53
CA VAL A 454 -1.53 -0.96 26.80
C VAL A 454 -2.46 -1.17 27.99
N MET A 455 -3.72 -0.74 27.89
CA MET A 455 -4.76 -1.17 28.83
C MET A 455 -5.12 -2.63 28.58
N LYS A 456 -5.16 -3.47 29.63
CA LYS A 456 -5.50 -4.88 29.54
C LYS A 456 -6.84 -5.07 28.84
N ASP A 457 -6.91 -6.10 27.98
CA ASP A 457 -8.09 -6.51 27.23
C ASP A 457 -8.64 -5.50 26.22
N SER A 458 -8.05 -4.29 26.12
CA SER A 458 -8.33 -3.38 25.00
C SER A 458 -7.66 -3.92 23.73
N LYS A 459 -8.39 -3.95 22.63
CA LYS A 459 -7.88 -4.50 21.37
C LYS A 459 -8.66 -3.98 20.17
N ARG A 460 -7.95 -3.81 19.05
CA ARG A 460 -8.52 -3.52 17.75
C ARG A 460 -7.90 -4.43 16.71
N ASP A 461 -8.73 -5.26 16.09
CA ASP A 461 -8.36 -6.12 14.98
C ASP A 461 -9.01 -5.61 13.71
N VAL A 462 -8.23 -5.44 12.65
CA VAL A 462 -8.71 -4.97 11.35
C VAL A 462 -8.28 -5.95 10.26
N LEU A 463 -9.23 -6.42 9.48
CA LEU A 463 -9.01 -7.22 8.29
C LEU A 463 -9.45 -6.40 7.07
N THR A 464 -8.51 -6.06 6.21
CA THR A 464 -8.74 -5.29 4.98
C THR A 464 -8.51 -6.17 3.76
N GLY A 465 -9.46 -6.16 2.84
CA GLY A 465 -9.29 -6.70 1.49
C GLY A 465 -9.51 -5.62 0.45
N SER A 466 -8.61 -5.43 -0.52
CA SER A 466 -8.88 -4.52 -1.63
C SER A 466 -8.53 -5.13 -2.98
N LEU A 467 -9.24 -4.68 -4.00
CA LEU A 467 -9.07 -5.08 -5.38
C LEU A 467 -9.16 -3.84 -6.27
N ASP A 468 -8.03 -3.49 -6.86
CA ASP A 468 -7.88 -2.32 -7.71
C ASP A 468 -7.65 -2.76 -9.15
N PHE A 469 -8.44 -2.23 -10.08
CA PHE A 469 -8.29 -2.43 -11.51
C PHE A 469 -8.11 -1.11 -12.22
N GLN A 470 -7.20 -1.08 -13.19
CA GLN A 470 -7.03 0.02 -14.10
C GLN A 470 -7.05 -0.50 -15.54
N TYR A 471 -7.99 -0.05 -16.33
CA TYR A 471 -8.07 -0.37 -17.75
C TYR A 471 -7.90 0.88 -18.59
N ARG A 472 -6.91 0.89 -19.47
CA ARG A 472 -6.61 1.99 -20.37
C ARG A 472 -6.93 1.62 -21.81
N LEU A 473 -7.89 2.31 -22.39
CA LEU A 473 -8.21 2.20 -23.80
C LEU A 473 -7.93 3.54 -24.49
N LYS A 474 -6.82 3.63 -25.20
CA LYS A 474 -6.36 4.88 -25.87
C LYS A 474 -6.29 6.06 -24.88
N LYS A 475 -7.25 7.00 -24.97
CA LYS A 475 -7.34 8.20 -24.10
C LYS A 475 -8.26 8.01 -22.90
N VAL A 476 -8.96 6.88 -22.80
CA VAL A 476 -9.87 6.59 -21.69
C VAL A 476 -9.16 5.74 -20.66
N LEU A 477 -9.23 6.14 -19.41
CA LEU A 477 -8.73 5.40 -18.26
C LEU A 477 -9.91 5.08 -17.33
N LEU A 478 -10.24 3.80 -17.22
CA LEU A 478 -11.21 3.30 -16.26
C LEU A 478 -10.44 2.81 -15.02
N LYS A 479 -10.78 3.35 -13.86
CA LYS A 479 -10.29 2.89 -12.56
C LYS A 479 -11.46 2.35 -11.76
N ASN A 480 -11.28 1.20 -11.15
CA ASN A 480 -12.22 0.62 -10.20
C ASN A 480 -11.45 0.13 -8.99
N SER A 481 -11.89 0.53 -7.80
CA SER A 481 -11.34 0.11 -6.52
C SER A 481 -12.47 -0.39 -5.64
N ILE A 482 -12.32 -1.60 -5.13
CA ILE A 482 -13.24 -2.22 -4.18
C ILE A 482 -12.43 -2.48 -2.92
N THR A 483 -12.87 -1.93 -1.78
CA THR A 483 -12.26 -2.18 -0.49
C THR A 483 -13.30 -2.72 0.47
N LEU A 484 -12.95 -3.75 1.20
CA LEU A 484 -13.75 -4.38 2.23
C LEU A 484 -12.94 -4.35 3.53
N ASP A 485 -13.44 -3.64 4.51
CA ASP A 485 -12.84 -3.55 5.84
C ASP A 485 -13.77 -4.19 6.86
N ASN A 486 -13.20 -5.03 7.71
CA ASN A 486 -13.88 -5.59 8.87
C ASN A 486 -13.04 -5.31 10.10
N SER A 487 -13.57 -4.54 11.03
CA SER A 487 -12.90 -4.22 12.29
C SER A 487 -13.66 -4.77 13.48
N VAL A 488 -12.91 -5.30 14.44
CA VAL A 488 -13.42 -5.75 15.73
C VAL A 488 -12.68 -4.98 16.82
N ALA A 489 -13.43 -4.20 17.58
CA ALA A 489 -12.92 -3.36 18.65
C ALA A 489 -13.44 -3.87 20.00
N ASN A 490 -12.53 -4.03 20.95
CA ASN A 490 -12.86 -4.36 22.33
C ASN A 490 -12.33 -3.26 23.23
N GLU A 491 -13.20 -2.67 24.02
CA GLU A 491 -12.79 -1.74 25.09
C GLU A 491 -12.25 -2.51 26.30
N SER A 492 -11.39 -1.85 27.05
CA SER A 492 -10.86 -2.42 28.27
C SER A 492 -11.96 -2.53 29.35
N PRO A 493 -12.23 -3.70 29.91
CA PRO A 493 -13.16 -3.83 31.03
C PRO A 493 -12.60 -3.26 32.34
N TRP A 494 -11.32 -2.88 32.34
CA TRP A 494 -10.62 -2.34 33.51
C TRP A 494 -10.92 -0.84 33.76
N GLY A 495 -11.90 -0.23 33.11
CA GLY A 495 -12.24 1.17 33.24
C GLY A 495 -11.20 2.11 32.63
N SER A 496 -11.20 3.37 33.04
CA SER A 496 -10.24 4.37 32.54
C SER A 496 -8.98 4.42 33.39
N PHE A 497 -7.82 4.65 32.77
CA PHE A 497 -6.54 4.82 33.50
C PHE A 497 -6.62 5.93 34.55
N SER A 498 -7.40 6.99 34.29
CA SER A 498 -7.57 8.12 35.21
C SER A 498 -8.22 7.73 36.54
N GLU A 499 -9.01 6.68 36.60
CA GLU A 499 -9.59 6.17 37.83
C GLU A 499 -8.52 5.63 38.76
N TYR A 500 -7.55 4.90 38.23
CA TYR A 500 -6.43 4.36 39.01
C TYR A 500 -5.49 5.42 39.54
N THR A 501 -5.35 6.56 38.84
CA THR A 501 -4.49 7.68 39.33
C THR A 501 -5.01 8.34 40.60
N ARG A 502 -6.29 8.16 40.92
CA ARG A 502 -6.97 8.77 42.10
C ARG A 502 -6.96 7.88 43.33
N LEU A 503 -6.57 6.61 43.13
CA LEU A 503 -6.63 5.64 44.23
C LEU A 503 -5.43 5.76 45.18
N ASN A 504 -5.70 5.59 46.45
CA ASN A 504 -4.69 5.68 47.49
C ASN A 504 -3.95 4.34 47.68
N PRO A 505 -2.63 4.36 47.93
CA PRO A 505 -1.81 3.14 47.98
C PRO A 505 -2.09 2.24 49.19
N TYR A 506 -2.79 2.71 50.22
CA TYR A 506 -3.23 1.91 51.37
C TYR A 506 -4.55 1.14 51.12
N LEU A 507 -5.15 1.24 49.93
CA LEU A 507 -6.33 0.48 49.53
C LEU A 507 -5.95 -0.90 48.96
N ARG A 508 -6.70 -1.94 49.33
CA ARG A 508 -6.48 -3.31 48.87
C ARG A 508 -7.33 -3.60 47.63
N PRO A 509 -6.75 -4.02 46.50
CA PRO A 509 -7.51 -4.43 45.32
C PRO A 509 -8.22 -5.77 45.52
N TYR A 510 -7.69 -6.64 46.39
CA TYR A 510 -8.15 -7.99 46.59
C TYR A 510 -8.55 -8.22 48.06
N GLY A 511 -9.57 -9.05 48.28
CA GLY A 511 -9.95 -9.54 49.57
C GLY A 511 -8.97 -10.58 50.15
N GLU A 512 -9.27 -11.08 51.32
CA GLU A 512 -8.43 -12.08 52.01
C GLU A 512 -8.32 -13.39 51.24
N ASN A 513 -9.34 -13.74 50.45
CA ASN A 513 -9.37 -14.95 49.62
C ASN A 513 -8.79 -14.71 48.21
N GLY A 514 -8.28 -13.52 47.88
CA GLY A 514 -7.72 -13.15 46.60
C GLY A 514 -8.76 -12.74 45.53
N GLU A 515 -10.06 -12.65 45.91
CA GLU A 515 -11.09 -12.11 45.03
C GLU A 515 -10.95 -10.58 44.86
N ILE A 516 -11.35 -10.08 43.71
CA ILE A 516 -11.41 -8.63 43.47
C ILE A 516 -12.55 -8.05 44.30
N GLN A 517 -12.23 -7.14 45.21
CA GLN A 517 -13.24 -6.46 46.03
C GLN A 517 -14.02 -5.46 45.17
N LYS A 518 -15.35 -5.43 45.34
CA LYS A 518 -16.19 -4.45 44.66
C LYS A 518 -15.96 -3.02 45.18
N ARG A 519 -15.73 -2.90 46.46
CA ARG A 519 -15.48 -1.64 47.18
C ARG A 519 -14.11 -1.68 47.82
N LEU A 520 -13.37 -0.56 47.73
CA LEU A 520 -12.01 -0.46 48.23
C LEU A 520 -11.94 0.10 49.65
N ASP A 521 -13.02 0.72 50.11
CA ASP A 521 -13.08 1.37 51.45
C ASP A 521 -13.89 0.50 52.39
N ASN A 522 -13.19 -0.28 53.21
CA ASN A 522 -13.76 -0.89 54.42
C ASN A 522 -13.65 0.04 55.62
N PHE A 523 -13.44 1.34 55.40
CA PHE A 523 -13.28 2.32 56.46
C PHE A 523 -14.66 2.80 56.92
N GLU A 524 -15.30 2.02 57.77
CA GLU A 524 -16.58 2.38 58.36
C GLU A 524 -16.48 3.70 59.11
N GLY A 525 -17.29 4.66 58.70
CA GLY A 525 -17.85 5.66 59.60
C GLY A 525 -17.16 6.99 59.70
N VAL A 526 -17.01 7.77 58.62
CA VAL A 526 -17.07 9.22 58.71
C VAL A 526 -17.81 9.78 57.52
N GLY A 527 -19.00 10.28 57.79
CA GLY A 527 -19.74 11.21 56.95
C GLY A 527 -19.83 10.84 55.46
N GLY A 528 -20.81 10.05 55.14
CA GLY A 528 -21.34 9.77 53.84
C GLY A 528 -20.52 10.35 52.69
N GLU A 529 -20.05 9.54 51.89
CA GLU A 529 -19.64 9.81 50.54
C GLU A 529 -18.29 9.24 50.17
N SER A 530 -18.41 8.60 49.09
CA SER A 530 -17.42 8.00 48.23
C SER A 530 -16.74 6.75 48.78
N SER A 531 -17.52 5.68 48.86
CA SER A 531 -16.94 4.38 48.70
C SER A 531 -16.30 4.32 47.33
N TYR A 532 -14.98 4.26 47.27
CA TYR A 532 -14.28 4.06 46.01
C TYR A 532 -14.68 2.70 45.46
N LEU A 533 -15.32 2.71 44.31
CA LEU A 533 -15.50 1.47 43.55
C LEU A 533 -14.12 0.99 43.06
N ASN A 534 -13.92 -0.31 43.14
CA ASN A 534 -12.72 -0.89 42.60
C ASN A 534 -12.83 -0.92 41.05
N PRO A 535 -12.01 -0.15 40.32
CA PRO A 535 -12.12 -0.15 38.87
C PRO A 535 -11.72 -1.49 38.22
N MET A 536 -11.15 -2.41 38.99
CA MET A 536 -10.88 -3.80 38.54
C MET A 536 -12.11 -4.70 38.64
N TYR A 537 -13.17 -4.26 39.34
CA TYR A 537 -14.39 -5.02 39.50
C TYR A 537 -15.40 -4.63 38.43
N ASN A 538 -15.59 -5.51 37.43
CA ASN A 538 -16.58 -5.37 36.37
C ASN A 538 -17.57 -6.51 36.41
#